data_68fa8db2b5718e04b378f96799905def
#
_entry.id   68fa8db2b5718e04b378f96799905def
#
_cell.length_a   1.000
_cell.length_b   1.000
_cell.length_c   1.000
_cell.angle_alpha   90.00
_cell.angle_beta   90.00
_cell.angle_gamma   90.00
#
_symmetry.space_group_name_H-M   'P 1'
#
loop_
_entity.id
_entity.type
_entity.pdbx_description
1 polymer ?
#
loop_
_entity_poly.entity_id
_entity_poly.type
_entity_poly.pdbx_seq_one_letter_code
_entity_poly.pdbx_strand_id
1 'polypeptide(L)'
;MDITGDSATVDNKGTMTVTDPESIGIQVDGDQAIVNNEGESTITNGGTGTQINGNDATANNSGKTTVDGKDSTGTKIAGNIGIVNLDGSLTVTGGAHGVENIGDNGTVNNKGDIVVSDTGSIGVLINGEGATVSNTGDVNVSNEATGFSITTNSGKVSLAGSMQVGDFSTGVDLNGNNNSVTLAAKDLKVVGQKATGINVSGDANTVNITGNVLVDKDKTADNAAEYFFDPSVGINVYGSDNNVTLDGKLTVVSDSEVTSRQSNLFDGSAEKTSGLVVIGDGNTVNMNGGLELIGEKNALADGSQVASLDLPLY
;
A
#
# COMPACT_ATOMS: atom_id res chain seq x y z
N MET A 1 -15.84 20.18 -16.67
CA MET A 1 -15.97 21.50 -16.03
C MET A 1 -14.58 22.06 -15.90
N ASP A 2 -14.34 23.26 -16.39
CA ASP A 2 -13.01 23.88 -16.38
C ASP A 2 -13.13 25.24 -15.65
N ILE A 3 -12.28 25.44 -14.64
CA ILE A 3 -12.29 26.60 -13.76
C ILE A 3 -10.86 27.13 -13.63
N THR A 4 -10.69 28.42 -13.86
CA THR A 4 -9.40 29.09 -13.75
C THR A 4 -9.48 30.16 -12.66
N GLY A 5 -8.53 30.17 -11.75
CA GLY A 5 -8.40 31.20 -10.72
C GLY A 5 -8.12 30.62 -9.34
N ASP A 6 -7.44 31.44 -8.53
CA ASP A 6 -7.06 31.09 -7.18
C ASP A 6 -8.28 31.04 -6.25
N SER A 7 -8.19 30.22 -5.22
CA SER A 7 -9.23 30.02 -4.20
C SER A 7 -10.60 29.60 -4.74
N ALA A 8 -10.64 28.95 -5.90
CA ALA A 8 -11.87 28.43 -6.48
C ALA A 8 -12.46 27.32 -5.59
N THR A 9 -13.80 27.34 -5.44
CA THR A 9 -14.52 26.25 -4.76
C THR A 9 -15.50 25.62 -5.71
N VAL A 10 -15.46 24.28 -5.80
CA VAL A 10 -16.35 23.46 -6.62
C VAL A 10 -17.05 22.44 -5.74
N ASP A 11 -18.38 22.43 -5.78
CA ASP A 11 -19.20 21.45 -5.09
C ASP A 11 -19.92 20.56 -6.12
N ASN A 12 -19.56 19.30 -6.17
CA ASN A 12 -20.25 18.27 -6.94
C ASN A 12 -21.06 17.37 -6.02
N LYS A 13 -22.40 17.52 -6.07
CA LYS A 13 -23.37 16.69 -5.33
C LYS A 13 -24.05 15.67 -6.23
N GLY A 14 -23.86 15.78 -7.52
CA GLY A 14 -24.43 14.89 -8.52
C GLY A 14 -23.49 13.75 -8.92
N THR A 15 -23.96 12.92 -9.82
CA THR A 15 -23.15 11.86 -10.42
C THR A 15 -22.16 12.46 -11.43
N MET A 16 -20.90 12.08 -11.36
CA MET A 16 -19.87 12.38 -12.34
C MET A 16 -19.51 11.10 -13.09
N THR A 17 -19.59 11.14 -14.42
CA THR A 17 -19.20 10.02 -15.28
C THR A 17 -18.20 10.52 -16.31
N VAL A 18 -17.01 9.92 -16.33
CA VAL A 18 -15.93 10.23 -17.27
C VAL A 18 -15.53 8.93 -17.96
N THR A 19 -15.76 8.84 -19.27
CA THR A 19 -15.63 7.57 -20.01
C THR A 19 -14.72 7.63 -21.22
N ASP A 20 -14.29 8.81 -21.62
CA ASP A 20 -13.42 8.97 -22.79
C ASP A 20 -11.98 9.20 -22.39
N PRO A 21 -11.03 8.72 -23.20
CA PRO A 21 -9.59 8.95 -22.95
C PRO A 21 -9.29 10.45 -22.85
N GLU A 22 -8.39 10.81 -21.95
CA GLU A 22 -7.92 12.20 -21.74
C GLU A 22 -9.02 13.19 -21.29
N SER A 23 -10.27 12.75 -21.12
CA SER A 23 -11.35 13.60 -20.62
C SER A 23 -11.23 13.85 -19.13
N ILE A 24 -11.53 15.08 -18.70
CA ILE A 24 -11.50 15.50 -17.31
C ILE A 24 -12.89 15.95 -16.88
N GLY A 25 -13.39 15.35 -15.79
CA GLY A 25 -14.70 15.70 -15.25
C GLY A 25 -14.70 17.10 -14.63
N ILE A 26 -13.79 17.36 -13.69
CA ILE A 26 -13.57 18.67 -13.04
C ILE A 26 -12.09 19.01 -13.16
N GLN A 27 -11.78 20.12 -13.79
CA GLN A 27 -10.44 20.70 -13.83
C GLN A 27 -10.45 22.04 -13.12
N VAL A 28 -9.47 22.28 -12.25
CA VAL A 28 -9.26 23.57 -11.59
C VAL A 28 -7.80 23.96 -11.75
N ASP A 29 -7.56 25.12 -12.34
CA ASP A 29 -6.25 25.73 -12.52
C ASP A 29 -6.13 26.96 -11.63
N GLY A 30 -5.44 26.83 -10.48
CA GLY A 30 -5.23 27.90 -9.51
C GLY A 30 -4.83 27.38 -8.14
N ASP A 31 -4.18 28.22 -7.38
CA ASP A 31 -3.76 27.91 -6.01
C ASP A 31 -4.94 27.97 -5.03
N GLN A 32 -4.83 27.26 -3.93
CA GLN A 32 -5.83 27.24 -2.84
C GLN A 32 -7.24 26.79 -3.28
N ALA A 33 -7.32 25.99 -4.34
CA ALA A 33 -8.57 25.48 -4.84
C ALA A 33 -9.16 24.42 -3.90
N ILE A 34 -10.50 24.37 -3.81
CA ILE A 34 -11.22 23.35 -3.06
C ILE A 34 -12.21 22.66 -3.99
N VAL A 35 -12.12 21.35 -4.09
CA VAL A 35 -13.13 20.54 -4.80
C VAL A 35 -13.78 19.57 -3.82
N ASN A 36 -15.09 19.70 -3.63
CA ASN A 36 -15.92 18.83 -2.82
C ASN A 36 -16.71 17.90 -3.74
N ASN A 37 -16.41 16.61 -3.69
CA ASN A 37 -17.15 15.60 -4.43
C ASN A 37 -17.93 14.71 -3.45
N GLU A 38 -19.21 15.05 -3.28
CA GLU A 38 -20.14 14.34 -2.40
C GLU A 38 -20.93 13.26 -3.16
N GLY A 39 -21.02 13.38 -4.48
CA GLY A 39 -21.76 12.48 -5.35
C GLY A 39 -20.98 11.22 -5.75
N GLU A 40 -21.65 10.34 -6.50
CA GLU A 40 -21.00 9.16 -7.07
C GLU A 40 -20.16 9.54 -8.28
N SER A 41 -18.94 9.04 -8.35
CA SER A 41 -18.01 9.25 -9.48
C SER A 41 -17.63 7.93 -10.12
N THR A 42 -17.76 7.85 -11.44
CA THR A 42 -17.33 6.71 -12.26
C THR A 42 -16.39 7.21 -13.35
N ILE A 43 -15.16 6.75 -13.31
CA ILE A 43 -14.09 7.15 -14.24
C ILE A 43 -13.57 5.90 -14.92
N THR A 44 -13.56 5.90 -16.25
CA THR A 44 -13.12 4.73 -17.03
C THR A 44 -12.33 5.16 -18.26
N ASN A 45 -11.66 4.19 -18.88
CA ASN A 45 -11.10 4.31 -20.23
C ASN A 45 -10.10 5.47 -20.40
N GLY A 46 -9.24 5.71 -19.41
CA GLY A 46 -8.20 6.74 -19.47
C GLY A 46 -8.67 8.17 -19.14
N GLY A 47 -9.85 8.31 -18.53
CA GLY A 47 -10.35 9.60 -18.07
C GLY A 47 -9.80 10.01 -16.69
N THR A 48 -9.91 11.28 -16.35
CA THR A 48 -9.62 11.83 -15.02
C THR A 48 -10.88 12.42 -14.41
N GLY A 49 -11.23 11.99 -13.19
CA GLY A 49 -12.41 12.50 -12.51
C GLY A 49 -12.23 13.96 -12.08
N THR A 50 -11.31 14.21 -11.16
CA THR A 50 -10.96 15.54 -10.68
C THR A 50 -9.48 15.79 -10.88
N GLN A 51 -9.11 16.90 -11.49
CA GLN A 51 -7.74 17.38 -11.63
C GLN A 51 -7.62 18.78 -11.07
N ILE A 52 -6.67 18.99 -10.17
CA ILE A 52 -6.34 20.31 -9.62
C ILE A 52 -4.87 20.60 -9.91
N ASN A 53 -4.61 21.67 -10.63
CA ASN A 53 -3.27 22.16 -10.95
C ASN A 53 -3.03 23.45 -10.15
N GLY A 54 -2.41 23.32 -8.98
CA GLY A 54 -2.15 24.46 -8.10
C GLY A 54 -1.65 24.00 -6.73
N ASN A 55 -1.01 24.90 -6.00
CA ASN A 55 -0.51 24.67 -4.65
C ASN A 55 -1.61 24.88 -3.61
N ASP A 56 -1.41 24.35 -2.40
CA ASP A 56 -2.34 24.49 -1.27
C ASP A 56 -3.78 24.02 -1.59
N ALA A 57 -3.94 23.13 -2.58
CA ALA A 57 -5.23 22.67 -3.05
C ALA A 57 -5.80 21.55 -2.17
N THR A 58 -7.13 21.48 -2.10
CA THR A 58 -7.83 20.43 -1.34
C THR A 58 -8.88 19.75 -2.20
N ALA A 59 -8.84 18.41 -2.25
CA ALA A 59 -9.89 17.58 -2.81
C ALA A 59 -10.56 16.75 -1.70
N ASN A 60 -11.86 16.94 -1.50
CA ASN A 60 -12.66 16.20 -0.54
C ASN A 60 -13.59 15.24 -1.28
N ASN A 61 -13.39 13.94 -1.12
CA ASN A 61 -14.20 12.89 -1.72
C ASN A 61 -14.97 12.16 -0.61
N SER A 62 -16.22 12.52 -0.40
CA SER A 62 -17.11 11.86 0.56
C SER A 62 -18.10 10.91 -0.11
N GLY A 63 -18.25 10.98 -1.42
CA GLY A 63 -19.04 10.07 -2.23
C GLY A 63 -18.32 8.78 -2.58
N LYS A 64 -19.01 7.90 -3.30
CA LYS A 64 -18.43 6.68 -3.85
C LYS A 64 -17.65 6.99 -5.12
N THR A 65 -16.40 6.58 -5.20
CA THR A 65 -15.57 6.72 -6.39
C THR A 65 -15.18 5.36 -6.94
N THR A 66 -15.44 5.12 -8.21
CA THR A 66 -15.03 3.93 -8.96
C THR A 66 -14.13 4.37 -10.11
N VAL A 67 -12.93 3.81 -10.18
CA VAL A 67 -11.94 4.11 -11.23
C VAL A 67 -11.54 2.78 -11.87
N ASP A 68 -11.75 2.67 -13.16
CA ASP A 68 -11.47 1.44 -13.90
C ASP A 68 -10.75 1.72 -15.23
N GLY A 69 -9.85 0.83 -15.56
CA GLY A 69 -9.13 0.86 -16.82
C GLY A 69 -7.84 1.68 -16.78
N LYS A 70 -6.90 1.19 -17.58
CA LYS A 70 -5.57 1.77 -17.69
C LYS A 70 -5.61 3.27 -17.97
N ASP A 71 -4.70 4.01 -17.35
CA ASP A 71 -4.55 5.45 -17.46
C ASP A 71 -5.74 6.28 -16.89
N SER A 72 -6.73 5.61 -16.28
CA SER A 72 -7.81 6.31 -15.56
C SER A 72 -7.34 6.80 -14.20
N THR A 73 -7.72 8.02 -13.82
CA THR A 73 -7.39 8.60 -12.51
C THR A 73 -8.64 9.17 -11.83
N GLY A 74 -8.88 8.78 -10.59
CA GLY A 74 -10.03 9.30 -9.82
C GLY A 74 -9.83 10.77 -9.45
N THR A 75 -8.78 11.06 -8.67
CA THR A 75 -8.44 12.41 -8.23
C THR A 75 -6.96 12.65 -8.42
N LYS A 76 -6.60 13.76 -9.06
CA LYS A 76 -5.22 14.18 -9.29
C LYS A 76 -5.00 15.59 -8.74
N ILE A 77 -4.01 15.74 -7.89
CA ILE A 77 -3.47 17.06 -7.49
C ILE A 77 -2.03 17.15 -7.99
N ALA A 78 -1.76 18.16 -8.80
CA ALA A 78 -0.42 18.49 -9.28
C ALA A 78 -0.02 19.87 -8.72
N GLY A 79 0.68 19.85 -7.60
CA GLY A 79 1.12 21.04 -6.87
C GLY A 79 1.55 20.70 -5.46
N ASN A 80 2.29 21.59 -4.83
CA ASN A 80 2.79 21.39 -3.47
C ASN A 80 1.68 21.61 -2.43
N ILE A 81 1.80 20.95 -1.28
CA ILE A 81 0.88 21.07 -0.15
C ILE A 81 -0.56 20.65 -0.52
N GLY A 82 -0.69 19.76 -1.52
CA GLY A 82 -1.99 19.24 -1.93
C GLY A 82 -2.58 18.31 -0.86
N ILE A 83 -3.87 18.46 -0.56
CA ILE A 83 -4.59 17.63 0.42
C ILE A 83 -5.70 16.86 -0.28
N VAL A 84 -5.71 15.54 -0.10
CA VAL A 84 -6.83 14.69 -0.51
C VAL A 84 -7.45 14.02 0.71
N ASN A 85 -8.73 14.28 0.93
CA ASN A 85 -9.53 13.63 1.97
C ASN A 85 -10.49 12.63 1.33
N LEU A 86 -10.40 11.38 1.72
CA LEU A 86 -11.23 10.27 1.26
C LEU A 86 -12.10 9.81 2.42
N ASP A 87 -13.30 10.36 2.55
CA ASP A 87 -14.29 9.95 3.55
C ASP A 87 -15.28 8.93 2.98
N GLY A 88 -15.43 8.85 1.65
CA GLY A 88 -16.23 7.87 0.92
C GLY A 88 -15.44 6.64 0.48
N SER A 89 -16.11 5.69 -0.17
CA SER A 89 -15.46 4.48 -0.66
C SER A 89 -14.73 4.71 -2.00
N LEU A 90 -13.57 4.07 -2.15
CA LEU A 90 -12.77 4.09 -3.37
C LEU A 90 -12.58 2.67 -3.90
N THR A 91 -12.96 2.42 -5.15
CA THR A 91 -12.69 1.17 -5.86
C THR A 91 -11.83 1.46 -7.08
N VAL A 92 -10.73 0.72 -7.24
CA VAL A 92 -9.75 0.92 -8.32
C VAL A 92 -9.45 -0.42 -8.99
N THR A 93 -9.66 -0.49 -10.31
CA THR A 93 -9.50 -1.71 -11.10
C THR A 93 -8.86 -1.45 -12.47
N GLY A 94 -8.43 -2.49 -13.15
CA GLY A 94 -8.04 -2.41 -14.57
C GLY A 94 -6.78 -1.61 -14.86
N GLY A 95 -5.87 -1.44 -13.90
CA GLY A 95 -4.65 -0.66 -14.07
C GLY A 95 -4.83 0.85 -13.87
N ALA A 96 -5.85 1.26 -13.14
CA ALA A 96 -6.17 2.65 -12.85
C ALA A 96 -5.48 3.15 -11.57
N HIS A 97 -5.46 4.47 -11.38
CA HIS A 97 -5.06 5.14 -10.15
C HIS A 97 -6.26 5.78 -9.45
N GLY A 98 -6.49 5.47 -8.19
CA GLY A 98 -7.56 6.09 -7.41
C GLY A 98 -7.27 7.54 -7.09
N VAL A 99 -6.11 7.80 -6.50
CA VAL A 99 -5.60 9.12 -6.16
C VAL A 99 -4.16 9.27 -6.65
N GLU A 100 -3.86 10.39 -7.27
CA GLU A 100 -2.50 10.88 -7.52
C GLU A 100 -2.30 12.22 -6.82
N ASN A 101 -1.38 12.29 -5.88
CA ASN A 101 -0.96 13.54 -5.23
C ASN A 101 0.53 13.74 -5.51
N ILE A 102 0.82 14.66 -6.43
CA ILE A 102 2.17 14.88 -6.97
C ILE A 102 2.63 16.29 -6.59
N GLY A 103 3.66 16.34 -5.77
CA GLY A 103 4.25 17.58 -5.26
C GLY A 103 4.69 17.44 -3.81
N ASP A 104 5.49 18.37 -3.34
CA ASP A 104 6.06 18.31 -2.00
C ASP A 104 5.00 18.60 -0.92
N ASN A 105 5.18 17.97 0.23
CA ASN A 105 4.29 18.07 1.39
C ASN A 105 2.83 17.69 1.10
N GLY A 106 2.61 16.81 0.12
CA GLY A 106 1.31 16.26 -0.19
C GLY A 106 0.73 15.45 0.99
N THR A 107 -0.57 15.57 1.21
CA THR A 107 -1.27 14.87 2.29
C THR A 107 -2.44 14.06 1.73
N VAL A 108 -2.55 12.79 2.14
CA VAL A 108 -3.75 11.96 1.91
C VAL A 108 -4.29 11.46 3.23
N ASN A 109 -5.54 11.81 3.53
CA ASN A 109 -6.28 11.34 4.69
C ASN A 109 -7.40 10.41 4.22
N ASN A 110 -7.30 9.14 4.51
CA ASN A 110 -8.33 8.16 4.18
C ASN A 110 -9.08 7.69 5.43
N LYS A 111 -10.41 7.80 5.40
CA LYS A 111 -11.32 7.24 6.40
C LYS A 111 -12.29 6.23 5.79
N GLY A 112 -12.49 6.29 4.49
CA GLY A 112 -13.34 5.36 3.74
C GLY A 112 -12.62 4.07 3.40
N ASP A 113 -13.39 3.11 2.91
CA ASP A 113 -12.81 1.84 2.47
C ASP A 113 -12.17 1.97 1.09
N ILE A 114 -11.00 1.36 0.93
CA ILE A 114 -10.28 1.29 -0.35
C ILE A 114 -10.22 -0.17 -0.80
N VAL A 115 -10.69 -0.42 -2.01
CA VAL A 115 -10.57 -1.71 -2.70
C VAL A 115 -9.76 -1.50 -3.97
N VAL A 116 -8.64 -2.20 -4.11
CA VAL A 116 -7.77 -2.12 -5.28
C VAL A 116 -7.54 -3.52 -5.83
N SER A 117 -7.80 -3.71 -7.10
CA SER A 117 -7.53 -4.98 -7.76
C SER A 117 -7.07 -4.80 -9.20
N ASP A 118 -6.54 -5.87 -9.75
CA ASP A 118 -6.01 -6.00 -11.11
C ASP A 118 -4.64 -5.36 -11.34
N THR A 119 -3.90 -5.99 -12.22
CA THR A 119 -2.51 -5.65 -12.56
C THR A 119 -2.33 -4.15 -12.83
N GLY A 120 -1.41 -3.55 -12.08
CA GLY A 120 -1.05 -2.14 -12.23
C GLY A 120 -1.99 -1.14 -11.60
N SER A 121 -3.08 -1.59 -10.93
CA SER A 121 -3.95 -0.70 -10.19
C SER A 121 -3.27 -0.17 -8.94
N ILE A 122 -3.42 1.13 -8.66
CA ILE A 122 -2.88 1.79 -7.47
C ILE A 122 -4.00 2.55 -6.77
N GLY A 123 -4.24 2.24 -5.50
CA GLY A 123 -5.24 2.95 -4.71
C GLY A 123 -4.86 4.42 -4.51
N VAL A 124 -3.68 4.65 -3.95
CA VAL A 124 -3.15 5.99 -3.67
C VAL A 124 -1.69 6.06 -4.12
N LEU A 125 -1.38 6.98 -5.00
CA LEU A 125 -0.03 7.33 -5.44
C LEU A 125 0.36 8.70 -4.88
N ILE A 126 1.46 8.75 -4.16
CA ILE A 126 2.05 10.01 -3.68
C ILE A 126 3.50 10.09 -4.16
N ASN A 127 3.87 11.24 -4.69
CA ASN A 127 5.24 11.49 -5.13
C ASN A 127 5.65 12.93 -4.80
N GLY A 128 6.55 13.09 -3.84
CA GLY A 128 7.07 14.38 -3.39
C GLY A 128 7.70 14.28 -2.00
N GLU A 129 8.54 15.25 -1.65
CA GLU A 129 9.20 15.30 -0.34
C GLU A 129 8.21 15.61 0.79
N GLY A 130 8.44 15.06 1.98
CA GLY A 130 7.66 15.40 3.17
C GLY A 130 6.19 14.93 3.15
N ALA A 131 5.84 13.97 2.30
CA ALA A 131 4.48 13.47 2.15
C ALA A 131 3.90 12.91 3.46
N THR A 132 2.59 13.06 3.63
CA THR A 132 1.86 12.52 4.78
C THR A 132 0.70 11.63 4.33
N VAL A 133 0.63 10.40 4.85
CA VAL A 133 -0.49 9.48 4.63
C VAL A 133 -1.09 9.10 5.98
N SER A 134 -2.38 9.27 6.12
CA SER A 134 -3.15 8.78 7.26
C SER A 134 -4.30 7.91 6.76
N ASN A 135 -4.32 6.65 7.14
CA ASN A 135 -5.38 5.72 6.80
C ASN A 135 -6.04 5.15 8.04
N THR A 136 -7.34 5.35 8.18
CA THR A 136 -8.18 4.77 9.25
C THR A 136 -9.28 3.88 8.70
N GLY A 137 -9.55 3.91 7.39
CA GLY A 137 -10.46 3.01 6.68
C GLY A 137 -9.83 1.65 6.38
N ASP A 138 -10.65 0.68 6.05
CA ASP A 138 -10.18 -0.64 5.67
C ASP A 138 -9.65 -0.66 4.23
N VAL A 139 -8.57 -1.42 4.00
CA VAL A 139 -7.91 -1.51 2.69
C VAL A 139 -7.83 -2.96 2.26
N ASN A 140 -8.34 -3.25 1.07
CA ASN A 140 -8.26 -4.56 0.45
C ASN A 140 -7.55 -4.46 -0.90
N VAL A 141 -6.43 -5.18 -1.03
CA VAL A 141 -5.58 -5.17 -2.23
C VAL A 141 -5.42 -6.58 -2.75
N SER A 142 -5.64 -6.79 -4.04
CA SER A 142 -5.57 -8.13 -4.66
C SER A 142 -5.19 -8.08 -6.13
N ASN A 143 -4.79 -9.23 -6.69
CA ASN A 143 -4.58 -9.42 -8.14
C ASN A 143 -3.54 -8.47 -8.75
N GLU A 144 -2.33 -8.48 -8.23
CA GLU A 144 -1.19 -7.69 -8.74
C GLU A 144 -1.37 -6.16 -8.59
N ALA A 145 -2.12 -5.73 -7.58
CA ALA A 145 -2.37 -4.32 -7.31
C ALA A 145 -1.50 -3.78 -6.16
N THR A 146 -1.45 -2.46 -6.03
CA THR A 146 -0.79 -1.74 -4.93
C THR A 146 -1.79 -0.85 -4.20
N GLY A 147 -1.89 -0.98 -2.87
CA GLY A 147 -2.79 -0.13 -2.07
C GLY A 147 -2.28 1.31 -1.99
N PHE A 148 -1.09 1.50 -1.45
CA PHE A 148 -0.42 2.79 -1.34
C PHE A 148 0.97 2.70 -1.97
N SER A 149 1.25 3.53 -2.97
CA SER A 149 2.56 3.72 -3.58
C SER A 149 3.07 5.11 -3.20
N ILE A 150 4.15 5.17 -2.42
CA ILE A 150 4.60 6.40 -1.80
C ILE A 150 6.09 6.57 -2.09
N THR A 151 6.44 7.65 -2.78
CA THR A 151 7.84 8.04 -3.00
C THR A 151 8.07 9.36 -2.29
N THR A 152 8.83 9.33 -1.20
CA THR A 152 9.05 10.52 -0.36
C THR A 152 10.29 10.36 0.51
N ASN A 153 10.96 11.46 0.83
CA ASN A 153 11.89 11.51 1.95
C ASN A 153 11.27 12.32 3.10
N SER A 154 11.60 11.99 4.33
CA SER A 154 11.10 12.66 5.54
C SER A 154 9.56 12.65 5.66
N GLY A 155 8.92 11.68 5.03
CA GLY A 155 7.47 11.52 5.05
C GLY A 155 6.95 10.80 6.31
N LYS A 156 5.62 10.85 6.47
CA LYS A 156 4.91 10.17 7.57
C LYS A 156 3.79 9.31 7.02
N VAL A 157 3.79 8.03 7.36
CA VAL A 157 2.75 7.08 6.98
C VAL A 157 2.14 6.47 8.24
N SER A 158 0.85 6.68 8.46
CA SER A 158 0.10 6.15 9.60
C SER A 158 -1.07 5.31 9.12
N LEU A 159 -1.07 4.04 9.46
CA LEU A 159 -2.07 3.06 9.06
C LEU A 159 -2.75 2.50 10.30
N ALA A 160 -4.01 2.88 10.54
CA ALA A 160 -4.80 2.48 11.69
C ALA A 160 -6.03 1.62 11.35
N GLY A 161 -6.44 1.59 10.08
CA GLY A 161 -7.46 0.68 9.56
C GLY A 161 -6.92 -0.74 9.33
N SER A 162 -7.80 -1.72 9.12
CA SER A 162 -7.38 -3.06 8.73
C SER A 162 -6.84 -3.08 7.30
N MET A 163 -5.86 -3.93 7.03
CA MET A 163 -5.34 -4.11 5.68
C MET A 163 -5.28 -5.59 5.33
N GLN A 164 -5.84 -5.95 4.19
CA GLN A 164 -5.71 -7.30 3.62
C GLN A 164 -5.03 -7.22 2.27
N VAL A 165 -3.99 -8.06 2.08
CA VAL A 165 -3.20 -8.10 0.85
C VAL A 165 -3.26 -9.51 0.30
N GLY A 166 -3.81 -9.64 -0.90
CA GLY A 166 -3.98 -10.87 -1.65
C GLY A 166 -2.86 -11.11 -2.67
N ASP A 167 -3.14 -12.00 -3.61
CA ASP A 167 -2.16 -12.53 -4.57
C ASP A 167 -1.41 -11.44 -5.34
N PHE A 168 -0.07 -11.59 -5.40
CA PHE A 168 0.87 -10.77 -6.17
C PHE A 168 0.80 -9.27 -5.86
N SER A 169 0.22 -8.91 -4.72
CA SER A 169 -0.11 -7.52 -4.41
C SER A 169 0.77 -6.95 -3.31
N THR A 170 0.86 -5.62 -3.26
CA THR A 170 1.56 -4.89 -2.21
C THR A 170 0.58 -3.96 -1.49
N GLY A 171 0.50 -4.07 -0.17
CA GLY A 171 -0.35 -3.19 0.62
C GLY A 171 0.17 -1.76 0.65
N VAL A 172 1.44 -1.60 1.07
CA VAL A 172 2.16 -0.33 1.06
C VAL A 172 3.53 -0.51 0.44
N ASP A 173 3.86 0.29 -0.53
CA ASP A 173 5.19 0.41 -1.13
C ASP A 173 5.73 1.82 -0.86
N LEU A 174 6.69 1.94 0.05
CA LEU A 174 7.32 3.20 0.44
C LEU A 174 8.77 3.23 -0.03
N ASN A 175 9.10 4.23 -0.82
CA ASN A 175 10.44 4.49 -1.34
C ASN A 175 10.97 5.82 -0.83
N GLY A 176 12.16 5.81 -0.24
CA GLY A 176 12.85 7.02 0.22
C GLY A 176 13.42 6.89 1.62
N ASN A 177 14.08 7.96 2.07
CA ASN A 177 14.89 7.98 3.27
C ASN A 177 14.25 8.80 4.40
N ASN A 178 14.64 8.51 5.64
CA ASN A 178 14.23 9.26 6.83
C ASN A 178 12.70 9.29 7.05
N ASN A 179 11.97 8.30 6.56
CA ASN A 179 10.53 8.24 6.70
C ASN A 179 10.13 7.63 8.05
N SER A 180 8.94 8.00 8.54
CA SER A 180 8.32 7.41 9.71
C SER A 180 7.06 6.65 9.30
N VAL A 181 7.06 5.33 9.46
CA VAL A 181 5.91 4.46 9.20
C VAL A 181 5.38 3.95 10.52
N THR A 182 4.08 4.13 10.76
CA THR A 182 3.39 3.57 11.93
C THR A 182 2.24 2.70 11.46
N LEU A 183 2.27 1.43 11.79
CA LEU A 183 1.17 0.50 11.65
C LEU A 183 0.54 0.31 13.03
N ALA A 184 -0.50 1.09 13.32
CA ALA A 184 -1.34 0.95 14.51
C ALA A 184 -2.60 0.13 14.21
N ALA A 185 -2.61 -0.53 13.06
CA ALA A 185 -3.75 -1.24 12.51
C ALA A 185 -4.31 -2.29 13.47
N LYS A 186 -5.60 -2.53 13.34
CA LYS A 186 -6.23 -3.65 14.02
C LYS A 186 -5.59 -4.96 13.58
N ASP A 187 -5.42 -5.16 12.27
CA ASP A 187 -4.74 -6.32 11.71
C ASP A 187 -4.18 -6.00 10.32
N LEU A 188 -2.93 -6.37 10.07
CA LEU A 188 -2.39 -6.55 8.72
C LEU A 188 -2.46 -8.03 8.38
N LYS A 189 -3.17 -8.37 7.31
CA LYS A 189 -3.30 -9.74 6.80
C LYS A 189 -2.70 -9.85 5.41
N VAL A 190 -1.66 -10.64 5.27
CA VAL A 190 -1.05 -10.99 3.99
C VAL A 190 -1.44 -12.43 3.70
N VAL A 191 -2.45 -12.61 2.84
CA VAL A 191 -3.11 -13.92 2.64
C VAL A 191 -2.94 -14.48 1.23
N GLY A 192 -2.27 -13.75 0.35
CA GLY A 192 -2.03 -14.16 -1.02
C GLY A 192 -0.64 -14.74 -1.25
N GLN A 193 -0.43 -15.25 -2.46
CA GLN A 193 0.87 -15.70 -2.95
C GLN A 193 1.68 -14.48 -3.41
N LYS A 194 3.01 -14.48 -3.18
CA LYS A 194 3.91 -13.36 -3.55
C LYS A 194 3.37 -11.98 -3.14
N ALA A 195 2.65 -11.99 -2.02
CA ALA A 195 2.06 -10.78 -1.48
C ALA A 195 3.02 -10.12 -0.49
N THR A 196 3.07 -8.80 -0.50
CA THR A 196 3.85 -8.01 0.45
C THR A 196 2.91 -7.08 1.22
N GLY A 197 2.88 -7.20 2.53
CA GLY A 197 2.06 -6.32 3.35
C GLY A 197 2.57 -4.89 3.31
N ILE A 198 3.80 -4.67 3.77
CA ILE A 198 4.49 -3.37 3.76
C ILE A 198 5.90 -3.56 3.23
N ASN A 199 6.25 -2.79 2.22
CA ASN A 199 7.60 -2.66 1.70
C ASN A 199 8.13 -1.26 1.99
N VAL A 200 9.31 -1.18 2.61
CA VAL A 200 10.02 0.07 2.88
C VAL A 200 11.41 -0.03 2.27
N SER A 201 11.70 0.84 1.33
CA SER A 201 12.99 0.88 0.61
C SER A 201 13.65 2.23 0.85
N GLY A 202 14.89 2.20 1.36
CA GLY A 202 15.68 3.38 1.65
C GLY A 202 16.33 3.35 3.04
N ASP A 203 17.08 4.39 3.35
CA ASP A 203 17.91 4.46 4.54
C ASP A 203 17.28 5.28 5.66
N ALA A 204 17.68 4.99 6.89
CA ALA A 204 17.31 5.74 8.09
C ALA A 204 15.78 5.87 8.32
N ASN A 205 14.99 4.90 7.86
CA ASN A 205 13.56 4.87 8.09
C ASN A 205 13.25 4.32 9.49
N THR A 206 12.17 4.82 10.09
CA THR A 206 11.63 4.30 11.36
C THR A 206 10.29 3.61 11.09
N VAL A 207 10.19 2.33 11.43
CA VAL A 207 8.99 1.49 11.20
C VAL A 207 8.49 0.97 12.55
N ASN A 208 7.35 1.47 13.00
CA ASN A 208 6.73 1.09 14.26
C ASN A 208 5.42 0.32 14.02
N ILE A 209 5.36 -0.90 14.50
CA ILE A 209 4.23 -1.80 14.29
C ILE A 209 3.67 -2.20 15.64
N THR A 210 2.52 -1.62 16.00
CA THR A 210 1.79 -1.95 17.23
C THR A 210 0.59 -2.87 16.98
N GLY A 211 0.13 -2.96 15.73
CA GLY A 211 -0.91 -3.90 15.30
C GLY A 211 -0.40 -5.32 15.09
N ASN A 212 -1.33 -6.26 14.98
CA ASN A 212 -0.96 -7.65 14.67
C ASN A 212 -0.68 -7.82 13.18
N VAL A 213 0.28 -8.69 12.87
CA VAL A 213 0.62 -9.06 11.50
C VAL A 213 0.41 -10.56 11.34
N LEU A 214 -0.44 -10.94 10.40
CA LEU A 214 -0.66 -12.33 9.98
C LEU A 214 -0.16 -12.48 8.55
N VAL A 215 0.77 -13.41 8.36
CA VAL A 215 1.18 -13.86 7.03
C VAL A 215 0.72 -15.30 6.88
N ASP A 216 -0.28 -15.51 6.05
CA ASP A 216 -0.92 -16.82 5.82
C ASP A 216 -1.10 -17.02 4.32
N LYS A 217 -0.25 -17.84 3.73
CA LYS A 217 -0.40 -18.24 2.34
C LYS A 217 -1.63 -19.13 2.20
N ASP A 218 -2.70 -18.60 1.64
CA ASP A 218 -3.94 -19.36 1.46
C ASP A 218 -3.69 -20.62 0.62
N LYS A 219 -4.19 -21.76 1.12
CA LYS A 219 -4.09 -23.08 0.48
C LYS A 219 -5.11 -23.29 -0.65
N THR A 220 -5.98 -22.30 -0.90
CA THR A 220 -7.17 -22.50 -1.76
C THR A 220 -6.91 -22.34 -3.26
N ALA A 221 -5.69 -22.08 -3.70
CA ALA A 221 -5.36 -22.13 -5.11
C ALA A 221 -5.40 -23.58 -5.60
N ASP A 222 -6.41 -23.92 -6.40
CA ASP A 222 -6.64 -25.25 -6.98
C ASP A 222 -5.49 -25.80 -7.86
N ASN A 223 -4.40 -25.06 -8.03
CA ASN A 223 -3.22 -25.39 -8.80
C ASN A 223 -1.94 -25.36 -7.96
N ALA A 224 -1.93 -26.10 -6.89
CA ALA A 224 -0.78 -26.20 -5.96
C ALA A 224 0.58 -26.55 -6.61
N ALA A 225 0.60 -27.00 -7.84
CA ALA A 225 1.83 -27.41 -8.54
C ALA A 225 2.61 -26.26 -9.20
N GLU A 226 1.98 -25.12 -9.45
CA GLU A 226 2.57 -24.02 -10.24
C GLU A 226 3.14 -22.87 -9.37
N TYR A 227 2.77 -22.80 -8.10
CA TYR A 227 3.01 -21.65 -7.23
C TYR A 227 3.96 -21.92 -6.05
N PHE A 228 4.79 -22.95 -6.14
CA PHE A 228 5.70 -23.33 -5.05
C PHE A 228 6.85 -22.35 -4.77
N PHE A 229 7.03 -21.34 -5.62
CA PHE A 229 8.23 -20.50 -5.61
C PHE A 229 7.99 -19.02 -5.25
N ASP A 230 6.78 -18.63 -4.88
CA ASP A 230 6.43 -17.24 -4.65
C ASP A 230 6.10 -16.97 -3.17
N PRO A 231 7.10 -16.65 -2.35
CA PRO A 231 6.91 -16.40 -0.93
C PRO A 231 6.18 -15.08 -0.70
N SER A 232 5.41 -15.03 0.37
CA SER A 232 4.77 -13.81 0.84
C SER A 232 5.55 -13.21 2.00
N VAL A 233 5.55 -11.89 2.12
CA VAL A 233 6.25 -11.15 3.15
C VAL A 233 5.29 -10.23 3.89
N GLY A 234 5.26 -10.32 5.21
CA GLY A 234 4.47 -9.39 6.02
C GLY A 234 5.01 -7.98 5.93
N ILE A 235 6.28 -7.81 6.29
CA ILE A 235 6.97 -6.53 6.30
C ILE A 235 8.36 -6.73 5.73
N ASN A 236 8.72 -5.94 4.74
CA ASN A 236 10.02 -5.91 4.12
C ASN A 236 10.66 -4.53 4.31
N VAL A 237 11.88 -4.48 4.83
CA VAL A 237 12.65 -3.24 5.00
C VAL A 237 14.00 -3.44 4.34
N TYR A 238 14.29 -2.64 3.33
CA TYR A 238 15.51 -2.70 2.54
C TYR A 238 16.25 -1.37 2.59
N GLY A 239 17.49 -1.41 3.04
CA GLY A 239 18.37 -0.23 3.19
C GLY A 239 19.13 -0.27 4.49
N SER A 240 19.90 0.79 4.74
CA SER A 240 20.80 0.88 5.90
C SER A 240 20.23 1.78 7.00
N ASP A 241 20.69 1.57 8.22
CA ASP A 241 20.38 2.41 9.39
C ASP A 241 18.87 2.55 9.72
N ASN A 242 18.05 1.60 9.26
CA ASN A 242 16.63 1.59 9.57
C ASN A 242 16.38 1.08 11.01
N ASN A 243 15.34 1.64 11.65
CA ASN A 243 14.90 1.23 12.99
C ASN A 243 13.50 0.63 12.90
N VAL A 244 13.37 -0.67 13.16
CA VAL A 244 12.12 -1.42 13.11
C VAL A 244 11.73 -1.85 14.52
N THR A 245 10.53 -1.47 14.96
CA THR A 245 9.95 -1.91 16.24
C THR A 245 8.65 -2.65 15.99
N LEU A 246 8.55 -3.87 16.47
CA LEU A 246 7.36 -4.69 16.42
C LEU A 246 6.84 -4.96 17.83
N ASP A 247 5.80 -4.23 18.24
CA ASP A 247 5.12 -4.39 19.53
C ASP A 247 3.90 -5.30 19.43
N GLY A 248 3.32 -5.45 18.23
CA GLY A 248 2.22 -6.36 17.95
C GLY A 248 2.66 -7.81 17.80
N LYS A 249 1.70 -8.72 17.75
CA LYS A 249 1.95 -10.15 17.50
C LYS A 249 2.21 -10.37 16.01
N LEU A 250 3.29 -11.07 15.69
CA LEU A 250 3.59 -11.57 14.36
C LEU A 250 3.25 -13.06 14.28
N THR A 251 2.32 -13.42 13.42
CA THR A 251 1.95 -14.81 13.14
C THR A 251 2.29 -15.15 11.69
N VAL A 252 3.09 -16.19 11.49
CA VAL A 252 3.43 -16.69 10.16
C VAL A 252 2.94 -18.12 10.05
N VAL A 253 2.09 -18.38 9.06
CA VAL A 253 1.59 -19.71 8.73
C VAL A 253 2.34 -20.20 7.50
N SER A 254 3.11 -21.27 7.65
CA SER A 254 3.86 -21.86 6.55
C SER A 254 3.42 -23.31 6.29
N ASP A 255 3.41 -23.69 5.02
CA ASP A 255 3.10 -25.07 4.62
C ASP A 255 4.40 -25.87 4.54
N SER A 256 4.51 -26.91 5.37
CA SER A 256 5.72 -27.75 5.47
C SER A 256 5.94 -28.65 4.25
N GLU A 257 4.90 -29.03 3.52
CA GLU A 257 5.08 -29.85 2.30
C GLU A 257 5.83 -29.08 1.20
N VAL A 258 5.72 -27.77 1.17
CA VAL A 258 6.41 -26.91 0.22
C VAL A 258 7.91 -26.84 0.51
N THR A 259 8.28 -26.74 1.79
CA THR A 259 9.69 -26.66 2.20
C THR A 259 10.48 -27.93 1.95
N SER A 260 9.87 -29.11 2.07
CA SER A 260 10.55 -30.39 1.83
C SER A 260 10.80 -30.70 0.35
N ARG A 261 9.97 -30.20 -0.56
CA ARG A 261 10.15 -30.40 -2.01
C ARG A 261 11.12 -29.38 -2.63
N GLN A 262 11.23 -28.22 -2.09
CA GLN A 262 12.15 -27.18 -2.58
C GLN A 262 13.63 -27.54 -2.34
N SER A 263 13.94 -28.21 -1.26
CA SER A 263 15.33 -28.61 -0.96
C SER A 263 15.90 -29.65 -1.93
N ASN A 264 15.06 -30.33 -2.71
CA ASN A 264 15.48 -31.40 -3.61
C ASN A 264 15.54 -31.02 -5.10
N LEU A 265 15.06 -29.87 -5.51
CA LEU A 265 14.92 -29.50 -6.92
C LEU A 265 15.81 -28.36 -7.40
N PHE A 266 16.29 -27.51 -6.51
CA PHE A 266 17.19 -26.40 -6.88
C PHE A 266 18.15 -26.10 -5.73
N ASP A 267 19.39 -25.81 -6.07
CA ASP A 267 20.49 -25.45 -5.21
C ASP A 267 20.15 -24.21 -4.33
N GLY A 268 19.66 -24.47 -3.14
CA GLY A 268 19.86 -23.60 -1.97
C GLY A 268 19.10 -22.30 -1.82
N SER A 269 18.24 -21.88 -2.75
CA SER A 269 17.58 -20.55 -2.66
C SER A 269 16.06 -20.58 -2.71
N ALA A 270 15.42 -21.51 -2.00
CA ALA A 270 13.97 -21.46 -1.84
C ALA A 270 13.60 -20.23 -0.99
N GLU A 271 12.99 -19.25 -1.61
CA GLU A 271 12.44 -18.09 -0.91
C GLU A 271 11.31 -18.55 0.01
N LYS A 272 11.37 -18.17 1.28
CA LYS A 272 10.43 -18.61 2.31
C LYS A 272 9.41 -17.51 2.61
N THR A 273 8.16 -17.88 2.86
CA THR A 273 7.18 -16.96 3.45
C THR A 273 7.74 -16.39 4.75
N SER A 274 7.79 -15.09 4.86
CA SER A 274 8.46 -14.38 5.94
C SER A 274 7.52 -13.38 6.61
N GLY A 275 7.57 -13.30 7.93
CA GLY A 275 6.84 -12.28 8.67
C GLY A 275 7.49 -10.91 8.57
N LEU A 276 8.79 -10.86 8.84
CA LEU A 276 9.61 -9.66 8.79
C LEU A 276 10.94 -9.99 8.08
N VAL A 277 11.30 -9.17 7.12
CA VAL A 277 12.59 -9.20 6.42
C VAL A 277 13.24 -7.83 6.57
N VAL A 278 14.49 -7.78 7.00
CA VAL A 278 15.27 -6.54 7.09
C VAL A 278 16.64 -6.79 6.46
N ILE A 279 16.98 -6.04 5.43
CA ILE A 279 18.20 -6.22 4.63
C ILE A 279 18.95 -4.90 4.54
N GLY A 280 20.25 -4.94 4.85
CA GLY A 280 21.18 -3.80 4.80
C GLY A 280 21.97 -3.63 6.09
N ASP A 281 22.90 -2.70 6.10
CA ASP A 281 23.84 -2.48 7.19
C ASP A 281 23.27 -1.55 8.27
N GLY A 282 23.69 -1.72 9.53
CA GLY A 282 23.35 -0.79 10.61
C GLY A 282 21.89 -0.78 11.07
N ASN A 283 21.06 -1.69 10.56
CA ASN A 283 19.65 -1.75 10.93
C ASN A 283 19.46 -2.21 12.39
N THR A 284 18.46 -1.65 13.07
CA THR A 284 18.05 -2.05 14.41
C THR A 284 16.66 -2.65 14.38
N VAL A 285 16.48 -3.84 14.96
CA VAL A 285 15.19 -4.52 15.04
C VAL A 285 14.84 -4.81 16.50
N ASN A 286 13.73 -4.30 16.97
CA ASN A 286 13.17 -4.54 18.30
C ASN A 286 11.87 -5.32 18.17
N MET A 287 11.87 -6.58 18.59
CA MET A 287 10.68 -7.44 18.61
C MET A 287 10.17 -7.57 20.06
N ASN A 288 9.26 -6.70 20.46
CA ASN A 288 8.69 -6.66 21.80
C ASN A 288 7.39 -7.48 21.89
N GLY A 289 6.71 -7.66 20.75
CA GLY A 289 5.49 -8.47 20.64
C GLY A 289 5.75 -9.98 20.57
N GLY A 290 4.71 -10.76 20.48
CA GLY A 290 4.81 -12.21 20.35
C GLY A 290 5.11 -12.64 18.91
N LEU A 291 5.92 -13.70 18.76
CA LEU A 291 6.13 -14.40 17.48
C LEU A 291 5.45 -15.76 17.56
N GLU A 292 4.61 -16.07 16.57
CA GLU A 292 3.98 -17.38 16.41
C GLU A 292 4.27 -17.90 15.01
N LEU A 293 4.89 -19.07 14.95
CA LEU A 293 5.10 -19.82 13.71
C LEU A 293 4.18 -21.03 13.72
N ILE A 294 3.30 -21.12 12.75
CA ILE A 294 2.36 -22.22 12.59
C ILE A 294 2.76 -23.00 11.36
N GLY A 295 3.13 -24.28 11.55
CA GLY A 295 3.53 -25.19 10.48
C GLY A 295 3.37 -26.62 10.91
N GLU A 296 3.50 -27.58 9.99
CA GLU A 296 3.54 -28.99 10.36
C GLU A 296 4.82 -29.33 11.14
N LYS A 297 4.75 -30.34 11.97
CA LYS A 297 5.82 -30.73 12.94
C LYS A 297 7.24 -30.85 12.38
N ASN A 298 7.36 -31.09 11.08
CA ASN A 298 8.66 -31.26 10.43
C ASN A 298 9.36 -29.93 10.11
N ALA A 299 8.63 -28.83 10.00
CA ALA A 299 9.18 -27.51 9.72
C ALA A 299 9.85 -26.87 10.96
N LEU A 300 9.45 -27.30 12.14
CA LEU A 300 9.99 -26.80 13.42
C LEU A 300 11.16 -27.66 13.94
N ALA A 301 11.38 -28.86 13.37
CA ALA A 301 12.36 -29.81 13.91
C ALA A 301 13.81 -29.56 13.49
N ASP A 302 14.08 -28.79 12.45
CA ASP A 302 15.43 -28.60 11.95
C ASP A 302 16.12 -27.31 12.42
N GLY A 303 15.45 -26.48 13.23
CA GLY A 303 16.02 -25.25 13.77
C GLY A 303 16.32 -24.16 12.74
N SER A 304 16.07 -24.41 11.45
CA SER A 304 16.40 -23.47 10.35
C SER A 304 15.31 -22.45 10.08
N GLN A 305 14.21 -22.49 10.84
CA GLN A 305 13.03 -21.66 10.60
C GLN A 305 12.71 -20.65 11.70
N VAL A 306 13.62 -20.43 12.61
CA VAL A 306 13.51 -19.27 13.49
C VAL A 306 13.89 -18.06 12.67
N ALA A 307 12.86 -17.28 12.29
CA ALA A 307 12.99 -15.96 11.71
C ALA A 307 14.34 -15.74 11.04
N SER A 308 14.41 -15.72 9.72
CA SER A 308 15.61 -15.20 9.09
C SER A 308 15.72 -13.72 9.47
N LEU A 309 16.11 -13.46 10.70
CA LEU A 309 16.78 -12.24 11.06
C LEU A 309 18.16 -12.41 10.41
N ASP A 310 18.29 -12.07 9.13
CA ASP A 310 19.59 -11.84 8.52
C ASP A 310 20.12 -10.52 9.09
N LEU A 311 20.51 -10.60 10.36
CA LEU A 311 21.44 -9.63 10.89
C LEU A 311 22.78 -9.95 10.22
N PRO A 312 23.49 -8.98 9.63
CA PRO A 312 24.82 -9.24 9.11
C PRO A 312 25.67 -9.77 10.27
N LEU A 313 26.01 -11.04 10.21
CA LEU A 313 27.09 -11.58 10.99
C LEU A 313 28.38 -11.09 10.34
N TYR A 314 29.16 -10.34 11.12
CA TYR A 314 30.52 -9.92 10.82
C TYR A 314 31.41 -11.04 10.29
#